data_a07b43f2f7158364c5028f5738d39699
#
_entry.id   a07b43f2f7158364c5028f5738d39699
#
_cell.length_a   1.000
_cell.length_b   1.000
_cell.length_c   1.000
_cell.angle_alpha   90.00
_cell.angle_beta   90.00
_cell.angle_gamma   90.00
#
_symmetry.space_group_name_H-M   'P 1'
#
loop_
_entity.id
_entity.type
_entity.pdbx_description
1 polymer ?
#
loop_
_entity_poly.entity_id
_entity_poly.type
_entity_poly.pdbx_seq_one_letter_code
_entity_poly.pdbx_strand_id
1 'polypeptide(L)'
;GYTPEGVDVGDAWVQSNSDLNVVVGINDAGVLGVYESFKSAGIKNDKLGMFGGDAVDDALAALKEGGAFKATVTTNMLLHADYFIDMAIELTEKGKLDEREVLFPLDPITPENVDEYIASQE
;
A
#
# COMPACT_ATOMS: atom_id res chain seq x y z
N GLY A 1 -4.89 6.32 -8.39
CA GLY A 1 -5.60 5.44 -9.31
C GLY A 1 -5.59 3.99 -8.86
N TYR A 2 -6.47 3.23 -9.42
CA TYR A 2 -6.59 1.78 -9.19
C TYR A 2 -6.33 1.01 -10.49
N THR A 3 -6.00 -0.29 -10.38
CA THR A 3 -5.75 -1.12 -11.56
C THR A 3 -7.04 -1.77 -12.06
N PRO A 4 -7.23 -1.93 -13.39
CA PRO A 4 -8.33 -2.71 -13.95
C PRO A 4 -8.35 -4.14 -13.42
N GLU A 5 -7.20 -4.78 -13.26
CA GLU A 5 -7.07 -6.13 -12.72
C GLU A 5 -7.59 -6.22 -11.28
N GLY A 6 -7.35 -5.18 -10.46
CA GLY A 6 -7.90 -5.08 -9.11
C GLY A 6 -9.43 -5.02 -9.13
N VAL A 7 -10.00 -4.27 -10.08
CA VAL A 7 -11.46 -4.20 -10.28
C VAL A 7 -12.02 -5.56 -10.72
N ASP A 8 -11.39 -6.22 -11.70
CA ASP A 8 -11.83 -7.53 -12.19
C ASP A 8 -11.87 -8.58 -11.06
N VAL A 9 -10.84 -8.59 -10.21
CA VAL A 9 -10.78 -9.45 -9.02
C VAL A 9 -11.87 -9.09 -8.02
N GLY A 10 -12.05 -7.80 -7.76
CA GLY A 10 -13.07 -7.28 -6.86
C GLY A 10 -14.47 -7.67 -7.31
N ASP A 11 -14.80 -7.51 -8.58
CA ASP A 11 -16.10 -7.88 -9.17
C ASP A 11 -16.35 -9.38 -9.06
N ALA A 12 -15.34 -10.22 -9.29
CA ALA A 12 -15.43 -11.65 -9.12
C ALA A 12 -15.70 -12.03 -7.65
N TRP A 13 -15.04 -11.37 -6.71
CA TRP A 13 -15.22 -11.63 -5.27
C TRP A 13 -16.55 -11.11 -4.72
N VAL A 14 -17.03 -9.98 -5.20
CA VAL A 14 -18.38 -9.49 -4.89
C VAL A 14 -19.44 -10.55 -5.20
N GLN A 15 -19.25 -11.30 -6.30
CA GLN A 15 -20.20 -12.35 -6.71
C GLN A 15 -20.02 -13.67 -5.96
N SER A 16 -18.79 -14.03 -5.61
CA SER A 16 -18.46 -15.36 -5.07
C SER A 16 -18.14 -15.37 -3.58
N ASN A 17 -17.64 -14.26 -3.02
CA ASN A 17 -17.09 -14.16 -1.67
C ASN A 17 -17.41 -12.80 -1.02
N SER A 18 -18.63 -12.34 -1.11
CA SER A 18 -19.07 -11.04 -0.57
C SER A 18 -18.95 -10.92 0.97
N ASP A 19 -18.69 -12.02 1.65
CA ASP A 19 -18.49 -12.13 3.11
C ASP A 19 -17.01 -12.07 3.55
N LEU A 20 -16.09 -11.72 2.64
CA LEU A 20 -14.69 -11.51 2.97
C LEU A 20 -14.53 -10.50 4.11
N ASN A 21 -13.64 -10.79 5.03
CA ASN A 21 -13.30 -9.90 6.15
C ASN A 21 -11.95 -9.23 6.00
N VAL A 22 -11.06 -9.81 5.20
CA VAL A 22 -9.70 -9.27 5.00
C VAL A 22 -9.30 -9.38 3.54
N VAL A 23 -8.77 -8.29 3.00
CA VAL A 23 -8.10 -8.23 1.70
C VAL A 23 -6.71 -7.66 1.91
N VAL A 24 -5.69 -8.36 1.45
CA VAL A 24 -4.30 -7.89 1.47
C VAL A 24 -3.78 -7.92 0.05
N GLY A 25 -3.29 -6.80 -0.43
CA GLY A 25 -2.69 -6.68 -1.75
C GLY A 25 -1.19 -6.40 -1.68
N ILE A 26 -0.51 -6.68 -2.78
CA ILE A 26 0.91 -6.38 -2.95
C ILE A 26 1.17 -4.87 -2.99
N ASN A 27 0.18 -4.09 -3.43
CA ASN A 27 0.24 -2.63 -3.53
C ASN A 27 -1.16 -2.00 -3.37
N ASP A 28 -1.17 -0.68 -3.18
CA ASP A 28 -2.41 0.08 -3.01
C ASP A 28 -3.29 0.05 -4.25
N ALA A 29 -2.72 0.18 -5.43
CA ALA A 29 -3.49 0.30 -6.67
C ALA A 29 -4.36 -0.94 -6.95
N GLY A 30 -3.83 -2.13 -6.67
CA GLY A 30 -4.61 -3.37 -6.76
C GLY A 30 -5.74 -3.45 -5.73
N VAL A 31 -5.42 -3.13 -4.47
CA VAL A 31 -6.42 -3.15 -3.38
C VAL A 31 -7.50 -2.10 -3.58
N LEU A 32 -7.15 -0.91 -4.07
CA LEU A 32 -8.12 0.15 -4.39
C LEU A 32 -9.09 -0.30 -5.49
N GLY A 33 -8.65 -1.10 -6.46
CA GLY A 33 -9.56 -1.69 -7.45
C GLY A 33 -10.61 -2.60 -6.80
N VAL A 34 -10.18 -3.49 -5.91
CA VAL A 34 -11.10 -4.32 -5.12
C VAL A 34 -12.02 -3.47 -4.26
N TYR A 35 -11.48 -2.45 -3.59
CA TYR A 35 -12.25 -1.53 -2.75
C TYR A 35 -13.37 -0.83 -3.53
N GLU A 36 -13.08 -0.32 -4.72
CA GLU A 36 -14.08 0.32 -5.58
C GLU A 36 -15.18 -0.65 -6.04
N SER A 37 -14.86 -1.90 -6.36
CA SER A 37 -15.86 -2.93 -6.69
C SER A 37 -16.80 -3.21 -5.53
N PHE A 38 -16.26 -3.39 -4.31
CA PHE A 38 -17.09 -3.62 -3.11
C PHE A 38 -17.94 -2.39 -2.77
N LYS A 39 -17.38 -1.19 -2.88
CA LYS A 39 -18.08 0.09 -2.68
C LYS A 39 -19.22 0.27 -3.69
N SER A 40 -18.95 0.01 -4.97
CA SER A 40 -19.93 0.13 -6.06
C SER A 40 -21.06 -0.90 -5.94
N ALA A 41 -20.76 -2.10 -5.48
CA ALA A 41 -21.76 -3.15 -5.21
C ALA A 41 -22.57 -2.88 -3.93
N GLY A 42 -22.24 -1.86 -3.17
CA GLY A 42 -22.93 -1.53 -1.92
C GLY A 42 -22.70 -2.55 -0.80
N ILE A 43 -21.61 -3.30 -0.86
CA ILE A 43 -21.27 -4.28 0.18
C ILE A 43 -20.96 -3.54 1.48
N LYS A 44 -21.80 -3.75 2.47
CA LYS A 44 -21.65 -3.21 3.83
C LYS A 44 -21.17 -4.34 4.73
N ASN A 45 -19.88 -4.37 4.99
CA ASN A 45 -19.27 -5.31 5.92
C ASN A 45 -18.37 -4.54 6.90
N ASP A 46 -18.88 -4.27 8.07
CA ASP A 46 -18.17 -3.53 9.13
C ASP A 46 -16.90 -4.26 9.61
N LYS A 47 -16.76 -5.55 9.27
CA LYS A 47 -15.58 -6.35 9.60
C LYS A 47 -14.53 -6.36 8.50
N LEU A 48 -14.85 -5.80 7.32
CA LEU A 48 -13.92 -5.80 6.19
C LEU A 48 -12.75 -4.84 6.46
N GLY A 49 -11.56 -5.37 6.38
CA GLY A 49 -10.29 -4.62 6.38
C GLY A 49 -9.52 -4.87 5.09
N MET A 50 -9.13 -3.81 4.40
CA MET A 50 -8.30 -3.85 3.21
C MET A 50 -6.96 -3.18 3.48
N PHE A 51 -5.89 -3.82 3.05
CA PHE A 51 -4.50 -3.44 3.36
C PHE A 51 -3.67 -3.46 2.09
N GLY A 52 -2.99 -2.37 1.82
CA GLY A 52 -2.14 -2.19 0.63
C GLY A 52 -0.69 -1.86 0.97
N GLY A 53 0.01 -1.29 0.01
CA GLY A 53 1.38 -0.80 0.12
C GLY A 53 1.65 0.27 -0.93
N ASP A 54 2.62 1.13 -0.68
CA ASP A 54 3.14 2.25 -1.47
C ASP A 54 2.74 3.64 -0.96
N ALA A 55 1.69 3.76 -0.15
CA ALA A 55 1.18 5.03 0.36
C ALA A 55 0.83 6.04 -0.75
N VAL A 56 0.16 5.58 -1.82
CA VAL A 56 -0.27 6.47 -2.90
C VAL A 56 -1.42 7.40 -2.45
N ASP A 57 -1.54 8.56 -3.09
CA ASP A 57 -2.50 9.60 -2.70
C ASP A 57 -3.94 9.10 -2.55
N ASP A 58 -4.39 8.23 -3.47
CA ASP A 58 -5.75 7.67 -3.40
C ASP A 58 -5.94 6.71 -2.21
N ALA A 59 -4.89 6.00 -1.79
CA ALA A 59 -4.93 5.17 -0.59
C ALA A 59 -4.97 6.02 0.68
N LEU A 60 -4.19 7.11 0.72
CA LEU A 60 -4.23 8.08 1.82
C LEU A 60 -5.62 8.74 1.92
N ALA A 61 -6.24 9.08 0.78
CA ALA A 61 -7.60 9.59 0.74
C ALA A 61 -8.61 8.55 1.27
N ALA A 62 -8.49 7.29 0.87
CA ALA A 62 -9.37 6.21 1.33
C ALA A 62 -9.23 5.95 2.85
N LEU A 63 -8.02 6.09 3.41
CA LEU A 63 -7.79 6.03 4.86
C LEU A 63 -8.53 7.17 5.60
N LYS A 64 -8.49 8.38 5.06
CA LYS A 64 -9.19 9.55 5.64
C LYS A 64 -10.70 9.41 5.57
N GLU A 65 -11.25 8.76 4.54
CA GLU A 65 -12.69 8.45 4.45
C GLU A 65 -13.16 7.50 5.56
N GLY A 66 -12.27 6.69 6.14
CA GLY A 66 -12.59 5.80 7.25
C GLY A 66 -13.41 4.57 6.88
N GLY A 67 -13.35 4.14 5.61
CA GLY A 67 -14.05 2.96 5.09
C GLY A 67 -13.37 1.62 5.40
N ALA A 68 -13.48 0.67 4.47
CA ALA A 68 -12.85 -0.64 4.59
C ALA A 68 -11.33 -0.61 4.39
N PHE A 69 -10.77 0.42 3.74
CA PHE A 69 -9.33 0.58 3.61
C PHE A 69 -8.74 0.99 4.98
N LYS A 70 -7.86 0.15 5.55
CA LYS A 70 -7.44 0.25 6.95
C LYS A 70 -5.98 0.63 7.15
N ALA A 71 -5.10 0.21 6.24
CA ALA A 71 -3.70 0.59 6.28
C ALA A 71 -3.02 0.45 4.93
N THR A 72 -2.00 1.26 4.75
CA THR A 72 -0.95 1.09 3.76
C THR A 72 0.41 1.19 4.44
N VAL A 73 1.48 0.95 3.71
CA VAL A 73 2.84 1.13 4.19
C VAL A 73 3.61 1.99 3.20
N THR A 74 4.50 2.83 3.73
CA THR A 74 5.45 3.58 2.89
C THR A 74 6.76 2.82 2.75
N THR A 75 7.34 2.88 1.56
CA THR A 75 8.65 2.33 1.25
C THR A 75 9.77 3.37 1.30
N ASN A 76 9.47 4.62 1.64
CA ASN A 76 10.42 5.75 1.71
C ASN A 76 11.43 5.77 0.56
N MET A 77 10.99 6.18 -0.62
CA MET A 77 11.79 6.14 -1.87
C MET A 77 13.11 6.93 -1.79
N LEU A 78 13.16 8.00 -0.99
CA LEU A 78 14.40 8.77 -0.81
C LEU A 78 15.45 7.96 -0.04
N LEU A 79 15.05 7.27 1.02
CA LEU A 79 15.94 6.38 1.76
C LEU A 79 16.49 5.26 0.87
N HIS A 80 15.66 4.71 -0.01
CA HIS A 80 16.10 3.70 -0.98
C HIS A 80 17.13 4.28 -1.96
N ALA A 81 16.91 5.50 -2.46
CA ALA A 81 17.83 6.15 -3.39
C ALA A 81 19.20 6.36 -2.76
N ASP A 82 19.27 6.85 -1.53
CA ASP A 82 20.52 7.03 -0.81
C ASP A 82 21.27 5.70 -0.62
N TYR A 83 20.56 4.66 -0.18
CA TYR A 83 21.14 3.33 -0.03
C TYR A 83 21.69 2.77 -1.34
N PHE A 84 20.97 2.90 -2.44
CA PHE A 84 21.43 2.41 -3.74
C PHE A 84 22.68 3.16 -4.23
N ILE A 85 22.77 4.46 -3.96
CA ILE A 85 23.95 5.26 -4.29
C ILE A 85 25.14 4.78 -3.45
N ASP A 86 24.98 4.62 -2.15
CA ASP A 86 26.04 4.17 -1.25
C ASP A 86 26.54 2.76 -1.63
N MET A 87 25.63 1.84 -1.93
CA MET A 87 25.98 0.50 -2.40
C MET A 87 26.73 0.53 -3.74
N ALA A 88 26.35 1.41 -4.67
CA ALA A 88 27.04 1.57 -5.95
C ALA A 88 28.46 2.10 -5.76
N ILE A 89 28.66 3.07 -4.85
CA ILE A 89 29.97 3.59 -4.48
C ILE A 89 30.83 2.48 -3.87
N GLU A 90 30.29 1.78 -2.88
CA GLU A 90 30.98 0.68 -2.23
C GLU A 90 31.41 -0.42 -3.21
N LEU A 91 30.51 -0.84 -4.11
CA LEU A 91 30.81 -1.83 -5.14
C LEU A 91 31.91 -1.36 -6.08
N THR A 92 31.94 -0.06 -6.42
CA THR A 92 32.94 0.51 -7.29
C THR A 92 34.31 0.59 -6.60
N GLU A 93 34.34 0.93 -5.33
CA GLU A 93 35.58 1.10 -4.56
C GLU A 93 36.18 -0.22 -4.08
N LYS A 94 35.34 -1.14 -3.60
CA LYS A 94 35.77 -2.39 -2.96
C LYS A 94 35.62 -3.62 -3.87
N GLY A 95 34.91 -3.51 -5.00
CA GLY A 95 34.59 -4.62 -5.89
C GLY A 95 33.59 -5.64 -5.31
N LYS A 96 33.04 -5.38 -4.15
CA LYS A 96 32.01 -6.19 -3.48
C LYS A 96 31.23 -5.35 -2.50
N LEU A 97 30.03 -5.82 -2.13
CA LEU A 97 29.25 -5.27 -1.05
C LEU A 97 29.57 -6.00 0.27
N ASP A 98 29.68 -5.25 1.35
CA ASP A 98 29.87 -5.81 2.70
C ASP A 98 28.56 -6.47 3.19
N GLU A 99 27.42 -5.86 2.89
CA GLU A 99 26.09 -6.41 3.14
C GLU A 99 25.40 -6.79 1.83
N ARG A 100 24.90 -8.04 1.73
CA ARG A 100 24.20 -8.54 0.55
C ARG A 100 22.68 -8.39 0.62
N GLU A 101 22.16 -8.17 1.80
CA GLU A 101 20.74 -8.04 2.07
C GLU A 101 20.52 -6.86 3.01
N VAL A 102 19.73 -5.91 2.56
CA VAL A 102 19.32 -4.74 3.34
C VAL A 102 17.81 -4.74 3.46
N LEU A 103 17.31 -4.80 4.70
CA LEU A 103 15.89 -4.69 4.98
C LEU A 103 15.55 -3.24 5.28
N PHE A 104 14.69 -2.66 4.45
CA PHE A 104 14.17 -1.32 4.68
C PHE A 104 13.04 -1.33 5.69
N PRO A 105 13.01 -0.39 6.65
CA PRO A 105 11.87 -0.24 7.53
C PRO A 105 10.63 0.14 6.70
N LEU A 106 9.48 -0.43 7.08
CA LEU A 106 8.18 -0.08 6.54
C LEU A 106 7.39 0.62 7.63
N ASP A 107 6.97 1.85 7.36
CA ASP A 107 6.16 2.62 8.31
C ASP A 107 4.67 2.43 7.96
N PRO A 108 3.87 1.85 8.87
CA PRO A 108 2.45 1.68 8.63
C PRO A 108 1.73 3.02 8.73
N ILE A 109 0.85 3.26 7.76
CA ILE A 109 -0.02 4.42 7.70
C ILE A 109 -1.46 3.95 7.84
N THR A 110 -2.13 4.47 8.84
CA THR A 110 -3.49 4.11 9.26
C THR A 110 -4.35 5.37 9.37
N PRO A 111 -5.67 5.25 9.58
CA PRO A 111 -6.51 6.42 9.82
C PRO A 111 -6.05 7.31 10.99
N GLU A 112 -5.33 6.74 11.96
CA GLU A 112 -4.88 7.46 13.15
C GLU A 112 -3.68 8.38 12.88
N ASN A 113 -2.84 8.07 11.89
CA ASN A 113 -1.61 8.81 11.62
C ASN A 113 -1.50 9.36 10.18
N VAL A 114 -2.49 9.15 9.33
CA VAL A 114 -2.45 9.57 7.92
C VAL A 114 -2.28 11.08 7.74
N ASP A 115 -2.90 11.89 8.60
CA ASP A 115 -2.77 13.36 8.51
C ASP A 115 -1.36 13.83 8.90
N GLU A 116 -0.75 13.21 9.91
CA GLU A 116 0.64 13.48 10.30
C GLU A 116 1.61 13.08 9.19
N TYR A 117 1.37 11.90 8.60
CA TYR A 117 2.18 11.43 7.47
C TYR A 117 2.13 12.41 6.29
N ILE A 118 0.94 12.84 5.85
CA ILE A 118 0.78 13.79 4.75
C ILE A 118 1.51 15.10 5.05
N ALA A 119 1.35 15.65 6.25
CA ALA A 119 2.03 16.89 6.65
C ALA A 119 3.57 16.77 6.67
N SER A 120 4.10 15.57 6.85
CA SER A 120 5.55 15.32 6.83
C SER A 120 6.14 15.27 5.42
N GLN A 121 5.30 15.18 4.38
CA GLN A 121 5.73 15.13 2.97
C GLN A 121 5.73 16.50 2.28
N GLU A 122 5.18 17.55 2.92
CA GLU A 122 5.18 18.95 2.44
C GLU A 122 6.49 19.68 2.81
#